data_694187d52f87da9e984a23de0b95dc18
#
_entry.id   694187d52f87da9e984a23de0b95dc18
#
_cell.length_a   1.000
_cell.length_b   1.000
_cell.length_c   1.000
_cell.angle_alpha   90.00
_cell.angle_beta   90.00
_cell.angle_gamma   90.00
#
_symmetry.space_group_name_H-M   'P 1'
#
loop_
_entity.id
_entity.type
_entity.pdbx_description
1 polymer ?
#
loop_
_entity_poly.entity_id
_entity_poly.type
_entity_poly.pdbx_seq_one_letter_code
_entity_poly.pdbx_strand_id
1 'polypeptide(L)'
;MKNGWRTQGLALWLVAFLLFLSACSNSGSGGKEPSGKAEETGGETAATVKKLSIMWWGPDARHEATLKALDLYTQQHPNVTFTPEYLAWDGYWSKLPTLAASKSMTDVLQMDQAYIKEYVARGTLEDLSDIDLTGIVDPKVIENLKIDGKLYGIPLSQNATGIAFNKKALEDYGIPLPHKDWTYDEYFDWARAAKQKLPEGKYPIGDTTTWDFYQYYQYAYGKGEIMADGGKTFNLDKDLFMKFFSTYADFRKQGIVPPAEISAAFLENDPQADSMASGTVMTRGATTGSVSVLETLMPGQVDVVNFPVGPEGGGWAQSTIFLSVSATSKNKHEAKEFIRWFITDPEAGKILRLTRGIPINPEIYEQLEPSLEPKDIIGKKMYDVAVDKALPFFSAAPGWTEWVDAFKAEMDAVVYGQQTLEKAYETIHELGKETAAKAAGN
;
A
#
# COMPACT_ATOMS: atom_id res chain seq x y z
N MET A 1 -1.91 58.99 7.44
CA MET A 1 -0.55 59.54 7.24
C MET A 1 0.16 58.46 6.43
N LYS A 2 0.17 58.63 5.16
CA LYS A 2 1.17 59.20 4.25
C LYS A 2 2.45 58.39 4.19
N ASN A 3 2.63 57.78 3.08
CA ASN A 3 3.72 57.75 2.10
C ASN A 3 4.73 56.61 2.30
N GLY A 4 5.23 55.95 1.28
CA GLY A 4 5.22 56.12 -0.17
C GLY A 4 6.30 55.28 -0.83
N TRP A 5 6.02 54.82 -1.96
CA TRP A 5 6.79 54.54 -3.17
C TRP A 5 8.32 54.50 -3.12
N ARG A 6 8.88 53.44 -3.76
CA ARG A 6 9.81 53.68 -4.90
C ARG A 6 10.03 52.39 -5.72
N THR A 7 9.71 52.50 -6.96
CA THR A 7 10.07 51.71 -8.15
C THR A 7 11.53 51.99 -8.59
N GLN A 8 12.11 51.07 -9.34
CA GLN A 8 13.12 51.11 -10.40
C GLN A 8 14.17 50.02 -10.17
N GLY A 9 14.65 49.28 -11.17
CA GLY A 9 14.58 49.35 -12.59
C GLY A 9 15.23 48.13 -13.25
N LEU A 10 14.85 47.93 -14.49
CA LEU A 10 15.41 46.98 -15.45
C LEU A 10 16.92 47.12 -15.65
N ALA A 11 17.64 46.02 -15.88
CA ALA A 11 18.79 46.00 -16.78
C ALA A 11 18.90 44.61 -17.47
N LEU A 12 18.60 44.58 -18.76
CA LEU A 12 18.97 43.58 -19.76
C LEU A 12 20.50 43.46 -19.86
N TRP A 13 21.02 42.26 -19.93
CA TRP A 13 22.28 41.98 -20.63
C TRP A 13 22.11 40.77 -21.55
N LEU A 14 21.96 41.06 -22.85
CA LEU A 14 22.19 40.18 -23.99
C LEU A 14 23.68 40.24 -24.32
N VAL A 15 24.35 39.07 -24.34
CA VAL A 15 25.62 38.91 -25.07
C VAL A 15 25.55 37.63 -25.87
N ALA A 16 25.46 37.81 -27.16
CA ALA A 16 25.67 36.79 -28.19
C ALA A 16 27.18 36.50 -28.31
N PHE A 17 27.56 35.23 -28.48
CA PHE A 17 28.89 34.88 -29.00
C PHE A 17 28.78 33.85 -30.10
N LEU A 18 29.33 34.24 -31.25
CA LEU A 18 29.31 33.62 -32.55
C LEU A 18 30.31 32.42 -32.65
N LEU A 19 29.88 31.47 -33.43
CA LEU A 19 30.56 30.53 -34.31
C LEU A 19 32.08 30.61 -34.48
N PHE A 20 32.77 29.47 -34.36
CA PHE A 20 33.93 29.17 -35.19
C PHE A 20 33.80 27.77 -35.78
N LEU A 21 33.52 27.77 -37.12
CA LEU A 21 33.82 26.69 -38.04
C LEU A 21 35.29 26.83 -38.46
N SER A 22 36.05 25.74 -38.41
CA SER A 22 37.26 25.61 -39.18
C SER A 22 37.38 24.18 -39.73
N ALA A 23 37.10 24.06 -40.98
CA ALA A 23 37.46 22.91 -41.82
C ALA A 23 38.93 23.07 -42.25
N CYS A 24 39.66 21.96 -42.22
CA CYS A 24 40.85 21.83 -43.07
C CYS A 24 40.91 20.39 -43.62
N SER A 25 40.66 20.33 -44.89
CA SER A 25 41.01 19.20 -45.76
C SER A 25 42.51 19.15 -45.96
N ASN A 26 43.13 18.01 -46.01
CA ASN A 26 44.27 17.80 -46.91
C ASN A 26 44.31 16.35 -47.45
N SER A 27 44.38 16.24 -48.69
CA SER A 27 44.53 15.06 -49.57
C SER A 27 46.01 14.70 -49.70
N GLY A 28 46.29 13.38 -49.87
CA GLY A 28 47.53 13.00 -50.51
C GLY A 28 48.03 11.58 -50.29
N SER A 29 47.70 10.70 -51.24
CA SER A 29 48.59 9.80 -51.95
C SER A 29 49.28 8.59 -51.28
N GLY A 30 48.77 7.38 -51.61
CA GLY A 30 49.56 6.32 -52.31
C GLY A 30 50.50 5.46 -51.46
N GLY A 31 50.20 4.14 -51.40
CA GLY A 31 51.21 3.15 -51.05
C GLY A 31 50.68 1.78 -50.64
N LYS A 32 50.55 0.91 -51.59
CA LYS A 32 50.67 -0.61 -51.62
C LYS A 32 50.40 -1.41 -50.36
N GLU A 33 49.46 -2.37 -50.49
CA GLU A 33 49.30 -3.57 -49.66
C GLU A 33 50.62 -4.38 -49.50
N PRO A 34 50.66 -5.16 -48.37
CA PRO A 34 50.66 -6.59 -48.55
C PRO A 34 49.66 -7.32 -47.69
N SER A 35 49.02 -8.32 -48.26
CA SER A 35 48.15 -9.31 -47.68
C SER A 35 48.82 -10.04 -46.51
N GLY A 36 48.26 -9.92 -45.33
CA GLY A 36 48.48 -10.79 -44.19
C GLY A 36 47.15 -11.32 -43.71
N LYS A 37 46.94 -12.66 -43.82
CA LYS A 37 45.88 -13.37 -43.15
C LYS A 37 46.01 -13.10 -41.65
N ALA A 38 45.10 -12.33 -41.07
CA ALA A 38 44.87 -12.30 -39.62
C ALA A 38 43.83 -13.38 -39.30
N GLU A 39 44.25 -14.33 -38.49
CA GLU A 39 43.35 -15.27 -37.79
C GLU A 39 42.29 -14.45 -37.04
N GLU A 40 41.04 -14.76 -37.29
CA GLU A 40 39.92 -14.36 -36.41
C GLU A 40 40.10 -15.05 -35.05
N THR A 41 40.79 -14.40 -34.15
CA THR A 41 40.61 -14.67 -32.71
C THR A 41 39.21 -14.19 -32.36
N GLY A 42 38.35 -15.16 -31.98
CA GLY A 42 37.01 -14.89 -31.51
C GLY A 42 37.02 -13.85 -30.41
N GLY A 43 36.66 -12.62 -30.77
CA GLY A 43 36.38 -11.56 -29.79
C GLY A 43 35.11 -11.96 -29.05
N GLU A 44 35.24 -12.25 -27.76
CA GLU A 44 34.12 -12.16 -26.84
C GLU A 44 33.45 -10.80 -27.06
N THR A 45 32.28 -10.82 -27.64
CA THR A 45 31.44 -9.62 -27.70
C THR A 45 31.18 -9.20 -26.26
N ALA A 46 31.87 -8.13 -25.82
CA ALA A 46 31.60 -7.54 -24.51
C ALA A 46 30.08 -7.34 -24.37
N ALA A 47 29.46 -8.03 -23.42
CA ALA A 47 28.03 -7.97 -23.21
C ALA A 47 27.63 -6.50 -22.99
N THR A 48 26.74 -6.00 -23.84
CA THR A 48 26.29 -4.61 -23.74
C THR A 48 25.64 -4.38 -22.39
N VAL A 49 26.19 -3.48 -21.58
CA VAL A 49 25.63 -3.13 -20.26
C VAL A 49 24.24 -2.55 -20.46
N LYS A 50 23.27 -3.16 -19.81
CA LYS A 50 21.88 -2.71 -19.75
C LYS A 50 21.66 -1.82 -18.54
N LYS A 51 21.02 -0.68 -18.76
CA LYS A 51 20.69 0.27 -17.68
C LYS A 51 19.20 0.25 -17.44
N LEU A 52 18.77 -0.29 -16.28
CA LEU A 52 17.38 -0.31 -15.84
C LEU A 52 17.07 0.94 -15.01
N SER A 53 16.01 1.64 -15.36
CA SER A 53 15.41 2.64 -14.49
C SER A 53 14.40 1.97 -13.55
N ILE A 54 14.44 2.34 -12.26
CA ILE A 54 13.53 1.78 -11.25
C ILE A 54 13.00 2.88 -10.33
N MET A 55 11.69 2.83 -10.00
CA MET A 55 11.04 3.79 -9.13
C MET A 55 10.19 3.11 -8.05
N TRP A 56 10.27 3.61 -6.78
CA TRP A 56 9.48 3.09 -5.67
C TRP A 56 9.17 4.16 -4.63
N TRP A 57 8.15 3.90 -3.80
CA TRP A 57 7.85 4.71 -2.61
C TRP A 57 8.22 3.98 -1.33
N GLY A 58 8.41 4.73 -0.25
CA GLY A 58 8.57 4.17 1.08
C GLY A 58 9.23 5.12 2.08
N PRO A 59 9.45 4.64 3.30
CA PRO A 59 10.29 5.32 4.28
C PRO A 59 11.78 5.08 3.99
N ASP A 60 12.65 5.85 4.65
CA ASP A 60 14.11 5.81 4.47
C ASP A 60 14.69 4.40 4.58
N ALA A 61 14.25 3.60 5.56
CA ALA A 61 14.70 2.21 5.72
C ALA A 61 14.44 1.35 4.48
N ARG A 62 13.31 1.56 3.77
CA ARG A 62 13.02 0.88 2.50
C ARG A 62 13.92 1.39 1.39
N HIS A 63 14.19 2.70 1.37
CA HIS A 63 15.09 3.30 0.37
C HIS A 63 16.49 2.71 0.49
N GLU A 64 17.07 2.73 1.69
CA GLU A 64 18.41 2.17 1.95
C GLU A 64 18.50 0.67 1.61
N ALA A 65 17.53 -0.12 2.05
CA ALA A 65 17.51 -1.56 1.78
C ALA A 65 17.41 -1.83 0.27
N THR A 66 16.57 -1.08 -0.44
CA THR A 66 16.42 -1.25 -1.89
C THR A 66 17.70 -0.88 -2.63
N LEU A 67 18.34 0.25 -2.29
CA LEU A 67 19.62 0.64 -2.91
C LEU A 67 20.70 -0.44 -2.72
N LYS A 68 20.83 -1.00 -1.50
CA LYS A 68 21.78 -2.11 -1.23
C LYS A 68 21.46 -3.37 -2.04
N ALA A 69 20.17 -3.67 -2.24
CA ALA A 69 19.76 -4.81 -3.07
C ALA A 69 20.09 -4.57 -4.56
N LEU A 70 19.92 -3.33 -5.07
CA LEU A 70 20.34 -2.98 -6.45
C LEU A 70 21.85 -3.11 -6.63
N ASP A 71 22.64 -2.68 -5.64
CA ASP A 71 24.10 -2.84 -5.67
C ASP A 71 24.51 -4.33 -5.67
N LEU A 72 23.85 -5.16 -4.85
CA LEU A 72 24.07 -6.60 -4.82
C LEU A 72 23.72 -7.24 -6.18
N TYR A 73 22.58 -6.89 -6.77
CA TYR A 73 22.22 -7.39 -8.09
C TYR A 73 23.26 -7.04 -9.15
N THR A 74 23.74 -5.79 -9.17
CA THR A 74 24.80 -5.34 -10.10
C THR A 74 26.12 -6.09 -9.89
N GLN A 75 26.46 -6.45 -8.65
CA GLN A 75 27.66 -7.27 -8.36
C GLN A 75 27.49 -8.70 -8.90
N GLN A 76 26.31 -9.29 -8.77
CA GLN A 76 26.01 -10.65 -9.28
C GLN A 76 25.79 -10.66 -10.81
N HIS A 77 25.32 -9.54 -11.39
CA HIS A 77 24.98 -9.35 -12.80
C HIS A 77 25.67 -8.09 -13.37
N PRO A 78 27.01 -8.12 -13.64
CA PRO A 78 27.78 -6.91 -14.02
C PRO A 78 27.34 -6.25 -15.34
N ASN A 79 26.54 -6.94 -16.12
CA ASN A 79 25.94 -6.44 -17.37
C ASN A 79 24.65 -5.64 -17.14
N VAL A 80 24.17 -5.51 -15.87
CA VAL A 80 22.99 -4.72 -15.52
C VAL A 80 23.35 -3.66 -14.49
N THR A 81 22.95 -2.42 -14.73
CA THR A 81 23.08 -1.29 -13.81
C THR A 81 21.75 -0.59 -13.62
N PHE A 82 21.60 0.21 -12.57
CA PHE A 82 20.34 0.86 -12.24
C PHE A 82 20.42 2.38 -12.26
N THR A 83 19.28 3.02 -12.58
CA THR A 83 18.99 4.42 -12.28
C THR A 83 17.82 4.43 -11.31
N PRO A 84 18.09 4.50 -10.00
CA PRO A 84 17.04 4.49 -8.98
C PRO A 84 16.39 5.86 -8.84
N GLU A 85 15.07 5.85 -8.59
CA GLU A 85 14.29 6.99 -8.13
C GLU A 85 13.37 6.54 -7.00
N TYR A 86 13.31 7.30 -5.91
CA TYR A 86 12.46 6.97 -4.77
C TYR A 86 11.87 8.23 -4.14
N LEU A 87 10.65 8.10 -3.65
CA LEU A 87 9.82 9.19 -3.15
C LEU A 87 9.03 8.74 -1.91
N ALA A 88 8.55 9.70 -1.14
CA ALA A 88 7.46 9.44 -0.21
C ALA A 88 6.16 9.14 -1.00
N TRP A 89 5.17 8.57 -0.31
CA TRP A 89 3.90 8.12 -0.90
C TRP A 89 3.23 9.18 -1.79
N ASP A 90 2.99 10.37 -1.24
CA ASP A 90 2.28 11.44 -1.97
C ASP A 90 3.03 11.92 -3.21
N GLY A 91 4.36 12.08 -3.08
CA GLY A 91 5.22 12.47 -4.21
C GLY A 91 5.25 11.42 -5.32
N TYR A 92 5.24 10.13 -4.95
CA TYR A 92 5.20 9.03 -5.90
C TYR A 92 3.90 9.06 -6.73
N TRP A 93 2.76 9.06 -6.05
CA TRP A 93 1.45 9.00 -6.70
C TRP A 93 1.07 10.31 -7.41
N SER A 94 1.66 11.45 -7.04
CA SER A 94 1.55 12.70 -7.80
C SER A 94 2.36 12.68 -9.10
N LYS A 95 3.52 11.99 -9.12
CA LYS A 95 4.43 11.94 -10.27
C LYS A 95 4.04 10.89 -11.30
N LEU A 96 3.65 9.69 -10.85
CA LEU A 96 3.42 8.54 -11.70
C LEU A 96 2.39 8.76 -12.83
N PRO A 97 1.25 9.46 -12.62
CA PRO A 97 0.30 9.77 -13.70
C PRO A 97 0.91 10.58 -14.83
N THR A 98 1.79 11.54 -14.52
CA THR A 98 2.49 12.36 -15.51
C THR A 98 3.46 11.53 -16.35
N LEU A 99 4.20 10.62 -15.71
CA LEU A 99 5.11 9.68 -16.39
C LEU A 99 4.33 8.71 -17.29
N ALA A 100 3.18 8.22 -16.83
CA ALA A 100 2.30 7.36 -17.63
C ALA A 100 1.76 8.08 -18.87
N ALA A 101 1.25 9.30 -18.71
CA ALA A 101 0.73 10.12 -19.80
C ALA A 101 1.79 10.47 -20.85
N SER A 102 3.02 10.74 -20.42
CA SER A 102 4.16 11.05 -21.31
C SER A 102 4.87 9.80 -21.86
N LYS A 103 4.43 8.59 -21.50
CA LYS A 103 5.06 7.31 -21.88
C LYS A 103 6.56 7.22 -21.47
N SER A 104 6.90 7.85 -20.34
CA SER A 104 8.25 7.91 -19.80
C SER A 104 8.38 7.25 -18.42
N MET A 105 7.52 6.26 -18.12
CA MET A 105 7.61 5.46 -16.91
C MET A 105 8.96 4.72 -16.87
N THR A 106 9.46 4.50 -15.67
CA THR A 106 10.67 3.69 -15.45
C THR A 106 10.47 2.24 -15.91
N ASP A 107 11.56 1.53 -16.24
CA ASP A 107 11.50 0.12 -16.67
C ASP A 107 10.82 -0.74 -15.62
N VAL A 108 11.21 -0.60 -14.36
CA VAL A 108 10.61 -1.26 -13.19
C VAL A 108 9.98 -0.20 -12.29
N LEU A 109 8.80 -0.49 -11.75
CA LEU A 109 8.10 0.42 -10.85
C LEU A 109 7.35 -0.36 -9.77
N GLN A 110 7.33 0.20 -8.56
CA GLN A 110 6.53 -0.34 -7.48
C GLN A 110 5.07 0.06 -7.67
N MET A 111 4.15 -0.89 -7.57
CA MET A 111 2.71 -0.67 -7.69
C MET A 111 1.97 -1.08 -6.43
N ASP A 112 0.82 -0.46 -6.22
CA ASP A 112 -0.09 -0.77 -5.12
C ASP A 112 -1.39 -1.37 -5.65
N GLN A 113 -1.99 -2.27 -4.87
CA GLN A 113 -3.25 -2.94 -5.21
C GLN A 113 -4.40 -1.95 -5.47
N ALA A 114 -4.41 -0.83 -4.78
CA ALA A 114 -5.44 0.19 -4.96
C ALA A 114 -5.41 0.85 -6.34
N TYR A 115 -4.24 0.89 -6.99
CA TYR A 115 -4.03 1.64 -8.23
C TYR A 115 -3.74 0.77 -9.46
N ILE A 116 -3.26 -0.47 -9.30
CA ILE A 116 -2.76 -1.29 -10.41
C ILE A 116 -3.79 -1.47 -11.53
N LYS A 117 -5.08 -1.65 -11.19
CA LYS A 117 -6.17 -1.81 -12.18
C LYS A 117 -6.30 -0.60 -13.11
N GLU A 118 -6.11 0.61 -12.59
CA GLU A 118 -6.15 1.85 -13.39
C GLU A 118 -5.02 1.88 -14.43
N TYR A 119 -3.79 1.53 -14.01
CA TYR A 119 -2.63 1.51 -14.91
C TYR A 119 -2.70 0.39 -15.94
N VAL A 120 -3.30 -0.75 -15.59
CA VAL A 120 -3.62 -1.84 -16.54
C VAL A 120 -4.63 -1.36 -17.58
N ALA A 121 -5.72 -0.73 -17.15
CA ALA A 121 -6.75 -0.20 -18.06
C ALA A 121 -6.19 0.86 -19.03
N ARG A 122 -5.17 1.61 -18.62
CA ARG A 122 -4.43 2.56 -19.47
C ARG A 122 -3.42 1.91 -20.41
N GLY A 123 -3.20 0.58 -20.32
CA GLY A 123 -2.22 -0.15 -21.12
C GLY A 123 -0.77 0.24 -20.85
N THR A 124 -0.45 0.68 -19.63
CA THR A 124 0.89 1.17 -19.27
C THR A 124 1.78 0.13 -18.63
N LEU A 125 1.23 -1.02 -18.24
CA LEU A 125 1.96 -2.12 -17.59
C LEU A 125 2.09 -3.32 -18.54
N GLU A 126 3.22 -4.02 -18.42
CA GLU A 126 3.54 -5.25 -19.15
C GLU A 126 2.89 -6.47 -18.50
N ASP A 127 2.52 -7.46 -19.33
CA ASP A 127 2.09 -8.77 -18.86
C ASP A 127 3.31 -9.56 -18.32
N LEU A 128 3.22 -9.97 -17.06
CA LEU A 128 4.27 -10.70 -16.34
C LEU A 128 3.91 -12.17 -16.09
N SER A 129 2.88 -12.69 -16.77
CA SER A 129 2.40 -14.07 -16.58
C SER A 129 3.42 -15.13 -17.00
N ASP A 130 4.46 -14.75 -17.73
CA ASP A 130 5.57 -15.60 -18.16
C ASP A 130 6.68 -15.77 -17.10
N ILE A 131 6.64 -15.02 -16.00
CA ILE A 131 7.57 -15.20 -14.87
C ILE A 131 7.16 -16.46 -14.09
N ASP A 132 8.09 -17.44 -14.02
CA ASP A 132 7.86 -18.66 -13.24
C ASP A 132 7.92 -18.36 -11.72
N LEU A 133 6.77 -18.45 -11.08
CA LEU A 133 6.57 -18.27 -9.63
C LEU A 133 6.26 -19.58 -8.90
N THR A 134 6.44 -20.73 -9.57
CA THR A 134 6.16 -22.06 -9.00
C THR A 134 7.03 -22.31 -7.76
N GLY A 135 6.40 -22.66 -6.65
CA GLY A 135 7.09 -22.88 -5.37
C GLY A 135 7.54 -21.61 -4.64
N ILE A 136 7.38 -20.43 -5.25
CA ILE A 136 7.78 -19.12 -4.67
C ILE A 136 6.58 -18.40 -4.09
N VAL A 137 5.44 -18.42 -4.80
CA VAL A 137 4.20 -17.74 -4.39
C VAL A 137 3.04 -18.74 -4.41
N ASP A 138 2.17 -18.69 -3.41
CA ASP A 138 0.97 -19.53 -3.37
C ASP A 138 0.13 -19.32 -4.65
N PRO A 139 -0.24 -20.39 -5.37
CA PRO A 139 -1.04 -20.28 -6.59
C PRO A 139 -2.37 -19.53 -6.39
N LYS A 140 -2.99 -19.59 -5.21
CA LYS A 140 -4.22 -18.84 -4.91
C LYS A 140 -3.95 -17.34 -4.85
N VAL A 141 -2.79 -16.93 -4.29
CA VAL A 141 -2.39 -15.51 -4.30
C VAL A 141 -2.24 -15.02 -5.73
N ILE A 142 -1.55 -15.78 -6.57
CA ILE A 142 -1.37 -15.44 -7.99
C ILE A 142 -2.71 -15.32 -8.70
N GLU A 143 -3.63 -16.26 -8.50
CA GLU A 143 -4.95 -16.23 -9.15
C GLU A 143 -5.77 -15.00 -8.76
N ASN A 144 -5.75 -14.64 -7.47
CA ASN A 144 -6.45 -13.45 -6.95
C ASN A 144 -5.86 -12.12 -7.45
N LEU A 145 -4.62 -12.11 -7.93
CA LEU A 145 -3.95 -10.91 -8.44
C LEU A 145 -4.09 -10.72 -9.96
N LYS A 146 -4.63 -11.70 -10.67
CA LYS A 146 -4.85 -11.58 -12.11
C LYS A 146 -5.93 -10.54 -12.42
N ILE A 147 -5.66 -9.75 -13.45
CA ILE A 147 -6.59 -8.81 -14.05
C ILE A 147 -6.81 -9.30 -15.48
N ASP A 148 -8.05 -9.63 -15.84
CA ASP A 148 -8.41 -10.22 -17.14
C ASP A 148 -7.54 -11.45 -17.51
N GLY A 149 -7.28 -12.31 -16.52
CA GLY A 149 -6.49 -13.54 -16.67
C GLY A 149 -4.98 -13.36 -16.78
N LYS A 150 -4.45 -12.13 -16.61
CA LYS A 150 -3.04 -11.77 -16.72
C LYS A 150 -2.48 -11.19 -15.45
N LEU A 151 -1.17 -11.33 -15.24
CA LEU A 151 -0.45 -10.79 -14.09
C LEU A 151 0.33 -9.54 -14.51
N TYR A 152 0.05 -8.40 -13.87
CA TYR A 152 0.70 -7.12 -14.19
C TYR A 152 1.61 -6.59 -13.07
N GLY A 153 1.70 -7.33 -11.98
CA GLY A 153 2.59 -7.03 -10.85
C GLY A 153 2.97 -8.31 -10.12
N ILE A 154 4.24 -8.45 -9.81
CA ILE A 154 4.74 -9.55 -9.00
C ILE A 154 4.66 -9.13 -7.54
N PRO A 155 3.94 -9.89 -6.69
CA PRO A 155 3.79 -9.56 -5.27
C PRO A 155 5.14 -9.62 -4.55
N LEU A 156 5.39 -8.67 -3.65
CA LEU A 156 6.64 -8.60 -2.89
C LEU A 156 6.46 -9.10 -1.45
N SER A 157 5.26 -8.96 -0.93
CA SER A 157 4.98 -9.22 0.48
C SER A 157 3.53 -9.56 0.71
N GLN A 158 3.26 -10.13 1.87
CA GLN A 158 1.93 -10.35 2.42
C GLN A 158 1.66 -9.34 3.52
N ASN A 159 0.44 -8.85 3.59
CA ASN A 159 -0.08 -7.95 4.61
C ASN A 159 -1.47 -8.40 5.03
N ALA A 160 -1.92 -7.96 6.19
CA ALA A 160 -3.25 -8.27 6.71
C ALA A 160 -3.77 -7.14 7.59
N THR A 161 -5.08 -7.18 7.86
CA THR A 161 -5.72 -6.40 8.91
C THR A 161 -6.26 -7.29 10.01
N GLY A 162 -6.25 -6.75 11.21
CA GLY A 162 -6.85 -7.39 12.38
C GLY A 162 -7.05 -6.37 13.50
N ILE A 163 -7.33 -6.87 14.68
CA ILE A 163 -7.45 -6.08 15.90
C ILE A 163 -6.15 -6.25 16.73
N ALA A 164 -5.44 -5.15 16.94
CA ALA A 164 -4.41 -5.08 17.97
C ALA A 164 -5.03 -4.78 19.32
N PHE A 165 -4.50 -5.35 20.40
CA PHE A 165 -4.96 -5.11 21.76
C PHE A 165 -3.83 -4.98 22.76
N ASN A 166 -4.02 -4.15 23.78
CA ASN A 166 -3.10 -4.00 24.90
C ASN A 166 -3.33 -5.16 25.91
N LYS A 167 -2.61 -6.25 25.70
CA LYS A 167 -2.71 -7.46 26.51
C LYS A 167 -2.53 -7.18 28.01
N LYS A 168 -1.47 -6.40 28.34
CA LYS A 168 -1.18 -6.08 29.74
C LYS A 168 -2.30 -5.27 30.39
N ALA A 169 -2.82 -4.26 29.73
CA ALA A 169 -3.91 -3.45 30.28
C ALA A 169 -5.20 -4.27 30.48
N LEU A 170 -5.54 -5.13 29.52
CA LEU A 170 -6.70 -6.02 29.66
C LEU A 170 -6.55 -6.97 30.84
N GLU A 171 -5.36 -7.55 31.04
CA GLU A 171 -5.04 -8.42 32.20
C GLU A 171 -5.13 -7.62 33.51
N ASP A 172 -4.53 -6.44 33.59
CA ASP A 172 -4.54 -5.57 34.77
C ASP A 172 -5.97 -5.18 35.20
N TYR A 173 -6.89 -4.97 34.24
CA TYR A 173 -8.30 -4.69 34.51
C TYR A 173 -9.17 -5.95 34.67
N GLY A 174 -8.59 -7.14 34.55
CA GLY A 174 -9.31 -8.41 34.61
C GLY A 174 -10.33 -8.56 33.47
N ILE A 175 -10.05 -8.02 32.29
CA ILE A 175 -10.86 -8.13 31.08
C ILE A 175 -10.38 -9.37 30.30
N PRO A 176 -11.28 -10.27 29.87
CA PRO A 176 -10.90 -11.40 29.03
C PRO A 176 -10.23 -10.92 27.73
N LEU A 177 -9.16 -11.61 27.33
CA LEU A 177 -8.49 -11.29 26.07
C LEU A 177 -9.40 -11.61 24.87
N PRO A 178 -9.28 -10.84 23.78
CA PRO A 178 -9.90 -11.18 22.50
C PRO A 178 -9.48 -12.57 22.03
N HIS A 179 -10.37 -13.28 21.34
CA HIS A 179 -10.07 -14.62 20.81
C HIS A 179 -10.23 -14.68 19.28
N LYS A 180 -9.52 -15.59 18.63
CA LYS A 180 -9.58 -15.79 17.18
C LYS A 180 -11.01 -16.15 16.74
N ASP A 181 -11.40 -15.68 15.58
CA ASP A 181 -12.65 -15.98 14.87
C ASP A 181 -13.93 -15.55 15.63
N TRP A 182 -13.83 -14.57 16.51
CA TRP A 182 -15.01 -13.97 17.15
C TRP A 182 -15.92 -13.30 16.13
N THR A 183 -17.22 -13.41 16.34
CA THR A 183 -18.22 -12.73 15.51
C THR A 183 -18.32 -11.25 15.88
N TYR A 184 -18.97 -10.45 15.02
CA TYR A 184 -19.25 -9.03 15.37
C TYR A 184 -20.14 -8.92 16.61
N ASP A 185 -21.09 -9.82 16.82
CA ASP A 185 -21.94 -9.80 18.02
C ASP A 185 -21.11 -10.10 19.28
N GLU A 186 -20.23 -11.10 19.26
CA GLU A 186 -19.30 -11.40 20.36
C GLU A 186 -18.34 -10.25 20.64
N TYR A 187 -17.80 -9.61 19.59
CA TYR A 187 -16.95 -8.43 19.72
C TYR A 187 -17.67 -7.26 20.40
N PHE A 188 -18.90 -6.98 19.99
CA PHE A 188 -19.70 -5.89 20.57
C PHE A 188 -20.12 -6.21 22.02
N ASP A 189 -20.45 -7.47 22.32
CA ASP A 189 -20.79 -7.88 23.69
C ASP A 189 -19.56 -7.84 24.61
N TRP A 190 -18.40 -8.28 24.10
CA TRP A 190 -17.12 -8.13 24.79
C TRP A 190 -16.83 -6.66 25.10
N ALA A 191 -17.02 -5.75 24.14
CA ALA A 191 -16.77 -4.33 24.33
C ALA A 191 -17.69 -3.74 25.42
N ARG A 192 -18.98 -4.12 25.46
CA ARG A 192 -19.92 -3.71 26.53
C ARG A 192 -19.48 -4.21 27.91
N ALA A 193 -19.10 -5.47 27.99
CA ALA A 193 -18.64 -6.07 29.25
C ALA A 193 -17.30 -5.48 29.72
N ALA A 194 -16.37 -5.23 28.81
CA ALA A 194 -15.08 -4.62 29.10
C ALA A 194 -15.23 -3.20 29.66
N LYS A 195 -16.15 -2.41 29.10
CA LYS A 195 -16.43 -1.04 29.61
C LYS A 195 -16.78 -1.01 31.09
N GLN A 196 -17.48 -2.00 31.61
CA GLN A 196 -17.86 -2.07 33.02
C GLN A 196 -16.66 -2.20 33.97
N LYS A 197 -15.50 -2.61 33.46
CA LYS A 197 -14.26 -2.80 34.23
C LYS A 197 -13.25 -1.67 34.05
N LEU A 198 -13.45 -0.82 33.04
CA LEU A 198 -12.55 0.27 32.72
C LEU A 198 -12.93 1.56 33.45
N PRO A 199 -11.94 2.32 33.95
CA PRO A 199 -12.18 3.62 34.56
C PRO A 199 -12.66 4.66 33.54
N GLU A 200 -13.13 5.80 34.02
CA GLU A 200 -13.48 6.94 33.19
C GLU A 200 -12.28 7.36 32.31
N GLY A 201 -12.55 7.79 31.08
CA GLY A 201 -11.52 8.16 30.10
C GLY A 201 -10.77 6.99 29.46
N LYS A 202 -11.13 5.74 29.76
CA LYS A 202 -10.62 4.55 29.10
C LYS A 202 -11.73 3.84 28.32
N TYR A 203 -11.39 3.34 27.13
CA TYR A 203 -12.35 2.77 26.18
C TYR A 203 -11.91 1.39 25.72
N PRO A 204 -12.82 0.40 25.70
CA PRO A 204 -12.46 -0.95 25.28
C PRO A 204 -12.07 -1.03 23.79
N ILE A 205 -12.72 -0.27 22.93
CA ILE A 205 -12.50 -0.32 21.47
C ILE A 205 -12.37 1.09 20.88
N GLY A 206 -11.65 1.20 19.77
CA GLY A 206 -11.58 2.41 18.95
C GLY A 206 -12.85 2.64 18.12
N ASP A 207 -13.05 3.85 17.66
CA ASP A 207 -14.10 4.19 16.72
C ASP A 207 -13.67 3.84 15.29
N THR A 208 -14.36 2.93 14.62
CA THR A 208 -14.06 2.44 13.26
C THR A 208 -15.19 2.79 12.29
N THR A 209 -15.84 3.94 12.44
CA THR A 209 -16.97 4.37 11.61
C THR A 209 -16.53 5.00 10.29
N THR A 210 -15.67 4.33 9.54
CA THR A 210 -15.20 4.72 8.20
C THR A 210 -15.78 3.81 7.12
N TRP A 211 -15.75 4.26 5.87
CA TRP A 211 -16.35 3.52 4.76
C TRP A 211 -15.66 2.17 4.49
N ASP A 212 -14.35 2.11 4.64
CA ASP A 212 -13.53 0.92 4.44
C ASP A 212 -13.79 -0.16 5.49
N PHE A 213 -13.90 0.21 6.78
CA PHE A 213 -14.29 -0.74 7.82
C PHE A 213 -15.74 -1.21 7.64
N TYR A 214 -16.65 -0.30 7.27
CA TYR A 214 -18.02 -0.69 6.99
C TYR A 214 -18.11 -1.63 5.78
N GLN A 215 -17.31 -1.44 4.75
CA GLN A 215 -17.27 -2.32 3.59
C GLN A 215 -16.94 -3.77 3.97
N TYR A 216 -15.97 -3.99 4.87
CA TYR A 216 -15.67 -5.33 5.39
C TYR A 216 -16.83 -5.90 6.21
N TYR A 217 -17.49 -5.08 7.00
CA TYR A 217 -18.71 -5.49 7.71
C TYR A 217 -19.82 -5.91 6.75
N GLN A 218 -20.13 -5.11 5.75
CA GLN A 218 -21.13 -5.42 4.74
C GLN A 218 -20.80 -6.72 3.98
N TYR A 219 -19.56 -6.87 3.54
CA TYR A 219 -19.13 -8.08 2.83
C TYR A 219 -19.16 -9.32 3.72
N ALA A 220 -18.73 -9.22 4.96
CA ALA A 220 -18.77 -10.31 5.93
C ALA A 220 -20.20 -10.89 6.10
N TYR A 221 -21.22 -10.07 5.93
CA TYR A 221 -22.63 -10.47 5.96
C TYR A 221 -23.22 -10.83 4.58
N GLY A 222 -22.38 -11.09 3.57
CA GLY A 222 -22.79 -11.63 2.27
C GLY A 222 -23.40 -10.61 1.31
N LYS A 223 -23.19 -9.31 1.55
CA LYS A 223 -23.73 -8.26 0.67
C LYS A 223 -22.72 -7.76 -0.37
N GLY A 224 -21.49 -8.26 -0.33
CA GLY A 224 -20.45 -7.92 -1.31
C GLY A 224 -19.90 -6.51 -1.19
N GLU A 225 -19.20 -6.09 -2.23
CA GLU A 225 -18.52 -4.79 -2.31
C GLU A 225 -19.50 -3.63 -2.44
N ILE A 226 -19.14 -2.47 -1.86
CA ILE A 226 -19.90 -1.21 -2.06
C ILE A 226 -19.73 -0.74 -3.50
N MET A 227 -18.51 -0.79 -4.04
CA MET A 227 -18.13 -0.32 -5.38
C MET A 227 -17.74 -1.53 -6.24
N ALA A 228 -18.72 -2.27 -6.73
CA ALA A 228 -18.50 -3.48 -7.53
C ALA A 228 -18.22 -3.15 -9.02
N ASP A 229 -17.76 -4.15 -9.77
CA ASP A 229 -17.51 -4.09 -11.22
C ASP A 229 -16.61 -2.92 -11.63
N GLY A 230 -15.55 -2.65 -10.84
CA GLY A 230 -14.66 -1.53 -11.09
C GLY A 230 -15.30 -0.16 -10.88
N GLY A 231 -16.30 -0.10 -10.01
CA GLY A 231 -17.02 1.12 -9.66
C GLY A 231 -18.23 1.43 -10.54
N LYS A 232 -18.61 0.52 -11.43
CA LYS A 232 -19.79 0.66 -12.30
C LYS A 232 -21.09 0.24 -11.63
N THR A 233 -21.00 -0.48 -10.53
CA THR A 233 -22.12 -0.92 -9.71
C THR A 233 -21.95 -0.40 -8.30
N PHE A 234 -22.99 0.24 -7.77
CA PHE A 234 -23.04 0.71 -6.40
C PHE A 234 -23.98 -0.15 -5.56
N ASN A 235 -23.48 -0.66 -4.44
CA ASN A 235 -24.17 -1.59 -3.58
C ASN A 235 -23.98 -1.23 -2.11
N LEU A 236 -24.78 -0.31 -1.58
CA LEU A 236 -24.79 0.07 -0.17
C LEU A 236 -26.05 -0.49 0.51
N ASP A 237 -25.89 -1.55 1.32
CA ASP A 237 -27.01 -2.17 2.02
C ASP A 237 -27.51 -1.30 3.16
N LYS A 238 -28.77 -0.86 3.09
CA LYS A 238 -29.35 0.07 4.06
C LYS A 238 -29.45 -0.52 5.46
N ASP A 239 -29.89 -1.76 5.58
CA ASP A 239 -30.16 -2.37 6.89
C ASP A 239 -28.84 -2.59 7.66
N LEU A 240 -27.81 -3.10 6.97
CA LEU A 240 -26.49 -3.26 7.54
C LEU A 240 -25.85 -1.91 7.87
N PHE A 241 -25.99 -0.90 7.01
CA PHE A 241 -25.51 0.44 7.25
C PHE A 241 -26.13 1.02 8.53
N MET A 242 -27.45 1.00 8.62
CA MET A 242 -28.15 1.50 9.79
C MET A 242 -27.75 0.74 11.07
N LYS A 243 -27.68 -0.61 11.00
CA LYS A 243 -27.26 -1.44 12.14
C LYS A 243 -25.84 -1.06 12.62
N PHE A 244 -24.87 -0.99 11.72
CA PHE A 244 -23.47 -0.74 12.05
C PHE A 244 -23.29 0.64 12.69
N PHE A 245 -23.71 1.69 12.00
CA PHE A 245 -23.47 3.07 12.46
C PHE A 245 -24.32 3.45 13.67
N SER A 246 -25.56 2.94 13.82
CA SER A 246 -26.34 3.14 15.04
C SER A 246 -25.72 2.43 16.25
N THR A 247 -25.12 1.24 16.06
CA THR A 247 -24.40 0.56 17.14
C THR A 247 -23.23 1.41 17.63
N TYR A 248 -22.42 1.99 16.75
CA TYR A 248 -21.33 2.89 17.15
C TYR A 248 -21.82 4.22 17.75
N ALA A 249 -22.94 4.77 17.26
CA ALA A 249 -23.56 5.94 17.86
C ALA A 249 -23.99 5.67 19.32
N ASP A 250 -24.54 4.49 19.59
CA ASP A 250 -24.89 4.08 20.96
C ASP A 250 -23.64 3.79 21.81
N PHE A 251 -22.58 3.24 21.20
CA PHE A 251 -21.31 3.02 21.88
C PHE A 251 -20.65 4.35 22.33
N ARG A 252 -20.72 5.41 21.51
CA ARG A 252 -20.27 6.76 21.93
C ARG A 252 -21.07 7.26 23.14
N LYS A 253 -22.40 7.14 23.14
CA LYS A 253 -23.25 7.55 24.26
C LYS A 253 -22.94 6.76 25.54
N GLN A 254 -22.61 5.48 25.42
CA GLN A 254 -22.28 4.59 26.54
C GLN A 254 -20.82 4.67 26.98
N GLY A 255 -19.97 5.44 26.25
CA GLY A 255 -18.53 5.52 26.51
C GLY A 255 -17.79 4.20 26.25
N ILE A 256 -18.28 3.37 25.32
CA ILE A 256 -17.62 2.15 24.86
C ILE A 256 -16.56 2.49 23.81
N VAL A 257 -16.84 3.46 22.94
CA VAL A 257 -15.83 4.12 22.09
C VAL A 257 -15.59 5.55 22.58
N PRO A 258 -14.43 6.16 22.27
CA PRO A 258 -14.17 7.55 22.62
C PRO A 258 -15.19 8.49 21.99
N PRO A 259 -15.47 9.66 22.61
CA PRO A 259 -16.17 10.77 21.95
C PRO A 259 -15.46 11.20 20.66
N ALA A 260 -16.21 11.84 19.77
CA ALA A 260 -15.71 12.25 18.45
C ALA A 260 -14.45 13.12 18.53
N GLU A 261 -14.42 14.08 19.46
CA GLU A 261 -13.30 15.00 19.64
C GLU A 261 -12.01 14.29 20.07
N ILE A 262 -12.15 13.23 20.90
CA ILE A 262 -11.01 12.40 21.31
C ILE A 262 -10.57 11.52 20.15
N SER A 263 -11.51 10.88 19.44
CA SER A 263 -11.20 10.03 18.27
C SER A 263 -10.50 10.81 17.16
N ALA A 264 -10.92 12.04 16.89
CA ALA A 264 -10.34 12.92 15.88
C ALA A 264 -8.91 13.38 16.20
N ALA A 265 -8.50 13.32 17.48
CA ALA A 265 -7.14 13.69 17.90
C ALA A 265 -6.13 12.54 17.80
N PHE A 266 -6.58 11.30 17.54
CA PHE A 266 -5.67 10.16 17.42
C PHE A 266 -4.92 10.18 16.10
N LEU A 267 -3.61 9.93 16.19
CA LEU A 267 -2.72 9.75 15.05
C LEU A 267 -2.08 8.36 15.16
N GLU A 268 -2.43 7.49 14.23
CA GLU A 268 -1.93 6.11 14.23
C GLU A 268 -0.40 6.08 14.23
N ASN A 269 0.16 5.26 15.12
CA ASN A 269 1.61 5.09 15.28
C ASN A 269 2.40 6.32 15.77
N ASP A 270 1.72 7.37 16.21
CA ASP A 270 2.39 8.49 16.89
C ASP A 270 2.66 8.14 18.37
N PRO A 271 3.87 8.37 18.89
CA PRO A 271 4.20 8.01 20.28
C PRO A 271 3.35 8.67 21.36
N GLN A 272 2.74 9.81 21.09
CA GLN A 272 1.93 10.58 22.04
C GLN A 272 0.43 10.56 21.71
N ALA A 273 0.08 10.46 20.44
CA ALA A 273 -1.29 10.59 19.97
C ALA A 273 -1.91 9.27 19.46
N ASP A 274 -1.16 8.15 19.42
CA ASP A 274 -1.77 6.84 19.13
C ASP A 274 -2.74 6.42 20.23
N SER A 275 -3.91 5.97 19.82
CA SER A 275 -5.01 5.66 20.75
C SER A 275 -4.68 4.57 21.77
N MET A 276 -3.89 3.55 21.39
CA MET A 276 -3.44 2.49 22.30
C MET A 276 -2.16 2.87 23.04
N ALA A 277 -1.16 3.46 22.38
CA ALA A 277 0.09 3.86 23.03
C ALA A 277 -0.14 4.93 24.10
N SER A 278 -1.10 5.82 23.92
CA SER A 278 -1.57 6.76 24.98
C SER A 278 -2.29 6.05 26.14
N GLY A 279 -2.58 4.77 25.99
CA GLY A 279 -3.38 4.00 26.95
C GLY A 279 -4.84 4.42 27.03
N THR A 280 -5.36 5.16 26.06
CA THR A 280 -6.75 5.61 26.04
C THR A 280 -7.70 4.52 25.56
N VAL A 281 -7.33 3.77 24.54
CA VAL A 281 -8.13 2.69 23.95
C VAL A 281 -7.42 1.36 24.17
N MET A 282 -8.18 0.32 24.51
CA MET A 282 -7.61 -1.01 24.79
C MET A 282 -7.39 -1.83 23.53
N THR A 283 -8.20 -1.61 22.48
CA THR A 283 -8.08 -2.32 21.20
C THR A 283 -8.35 -1.40 20.02
N ARG A 284 -7.63 -1.56 18.93
CA ARG A 284 -7.91 -0.84 17.67
C ARG A 284 -7.65 -1.71 16.44
N GLY A 285 -8.23 -1.34 15.32
CA GLY A 285 -7.83 -1.89 14.02
C GLY A 285 -6.36 -1.61 13.72
N ALA A 286 -5.70 -2.57 13.11
CA ALA A 286 -4.28 -2.46 12.74
C ALA A 286 -3.98 -3.27 11.47
N THR A 287 -2.94 -2.85 10.76
CA THR A 287 -2.31 -3.63 9.68
C THR A 287 -1.06 -4.33 10.20
N THR A 288 -0.54 -5.29 9.43
CA THR A 288 0.77 -5.92 9.69
C THR A 288 1.88 -4.89 9.97
N GLY A 289 1.93 -3.81 9.19
CA GLY A 289 2.92 -2.75 9.38
C GLY A 289 2.66 -1.90 10.61
N SER A 290 1.41 -1.50 10.84
CA SER A 290 1.07 -0.63 11.98
C SER A 290 1.21 -1.33 13.33
N VAL A 291 0.92 -2.63 13.41
CA VAL A 291 1.13 -3.38 14.67
C VAL A 291 2.62 -3.55 15.00
N SER A 292 3.48 -3.64 14.00
CA SER A 292 4.94 -3.68 14.21
C SER A 292 5.45 -2.37 14.81
N VAL A 293 4.92 -1.22 14.39
CA VAL A 293 5.23 0.07 15.02
C VAL A 293 4.67 0.13 16.43
N LEU A 294 3.43 -0.32 16.62
CA LEU A 294 2.80 -0.33 17.94
C LEU A 294 3.57 -1.18 18.96
N GLU A 295 4.11 -2.34 18.57
CA GLU A 295 4.99 -3.15 19.43
C GLU A 295 6.28 -2.39 19.80
N THR A 296 6.79 -1.54 18.92
CA THR A 296 7.94 -0.66 19.24
C THR A 296 7.57 0.41 20.27
N LEU A 297 6.33 0.95 20.22
CA LEU A 297 5.82 1.94 21.17
C LEU A 297 5.45 1.31 22.52
N MET A 298 5.02 0.07 22.53
CA MET A 298 4.49 -0.66 23.69
C MET A 298 5.13 -2.05 23.82
N PRO A 299 6.45 -2.15 24.03
CA PRO A 299 7.19 -3.43 23.96
C PRO A 299 6.62 -4.51 24.88
N GLY A 300 6.26 -5.67 24.31
CA GLY A 300 5.75 -6.85 25.04
C GLY A 300 4.31 -6.69 25.55
N GLN A 301 3.62 -5.58 25.26
CA GLN A 301 2.26 -5.32 25.73
C GLN A 301 1.19 -5.56 24.64
N VAL A 302 1.61 -5.62 23.37
CA VAL A 302 0.71 -5.76 22.22
C VAL A 302 0.48 -7.23 21.90
N ASP A 303 -0.76 -7.58 21.59
CA ASP A 303 -1.09 -8.83 20.92
C ASP A 303 -2.17 -8.59 19.87
N VAL A 304 -2.48 -9.60 19.06
CA VAL A 304 -3.33 -9.46 17.87
C VAL A 304 -4.35 -10.59 17.75
N VAL A 305 -5.47 -10.27 17.14
CA VAL A 305 -6.50 -11.20 16.72
C VAL A 305 -7.05 -10.74 15.36
N ASN A 306 -7.65 -11.65 14.58
CA ASN A 306 -8.31 -11.28 13.33
C ASN A 306 -9.49 -10.31 13.58
N PHE A 307 -9.89 -9.58 12.54
CA PHE A 307 -11.14 -8.80 12.60
C PHE A 307 -12.33 -9.72 12.92
N PRO A 308 -13.38 -9.17 13.56
CA PRO A 308 -14.62 -9.93 13.74
C PRO A 308 -15.12 -10.49 12.41
N VAL A 309 -15.64 -11.70 12.44
CA VAL A 309 -16.10 -12.43 11.27
C VAL A 309 -17.62 -12.43 11.15
N GLY A 310 -18.09 -12.37 9.93
CA GLY A 310 -19.43 -12.77 9.55
C GLY A 310 -19.42 -14.12 8.82
N PRO A 311 -20.53 -14.52 8.19
CA PRO A 311 -20.62 -15.78 7.43
C PRO A 311 -19.58 -15.94 6.33
N GLU A 312 -19.16 -14.85 5.67
CA GLU A 312 -18.21 -14.87 4.57
C GLU A 312 -16.74 -14.68 5.01
N GLY A 313 -16.49 -14.22 6.25
CA GLY A 313 -15.15 -13.94 6.77
C GLY A 313 -15.04 -12.60 7.48
N GLY A 314 -13.81 -12.07 7.64
CA GLY A 314 -13.57 -10.78 8.30
C GLY A 314 -12.16 -10.22 8.06
N GLY A 315 -12.07 -8.91 7.79
CA GLY A 315 -10.81 -8.26 7.45
C GLY A 315 -10.24 -8.74 6.12
N TRP A 316 -8.98 -8.41 5.84
CA TRP A 316 -8.29 -8.90 4.65
C TRP A 316 -6.88 -9.39 4.98
N ALA A 317 -6.38 -10.33 4.14
CA ALA A 317 -5.00 -10.79 4.17
C ALA A 317 -4.56 -11.10 2.73
N GLN A 318 -3.66 -10.29 2.18
CA GLN A 318 -3.13 -10.46 0.82
C GLN A 318 -1.92 -9.59 0.54
N SER A 319 -1.37 -9.72 -0.66
CA SER A 319 -0.35 -8.81 -1.17
C SER A 319 -0.97 -7.48 -1.60
N THR A 320 -0.33 -6.39 -1.18
CA THR A 320 -0.75 -5.03 -1.57
C THR A 320 0.35 -4.27 -2.32
N ILE A 321 1.60 -4.76 -2.27
CA ILE A 321 2.77 -4.11 -2.89
C ILE A 321 3.37 -5.05 -3.94
N PHE A 322 3.59 -4.52 -5.14
CA PHE A 322 4.10 -5.24 -6.29
C PHE A 322 5.30 -4.55 -6.91
N LEU A 323 6.11 -5.31 -7.69
CA LEU A 323 6.91 -4.74 -8.76
C LEU A 323 6.26 -5.04 -10.10
N SER A 324 6.17 -4.02 -10.93
CA SER A 324 5.62 -4.07 -12.29
C SER A 324 6.68 -3.62 -13.30
N VAL A 325 6.47 -3.96 -14.55
CA VAL A 325 7.30 -3.51 -15.67
C VAL A 325 6.48 -2.57 -16.55
N SER A 326 7.08 -1.49 -17.00
CA SER A 326 6.42 -0.58 -17.95
C SER A 326 6.22 -1.26 -19.30
N ALA A 327 5.03 -1.12 -19.90
CA ALA A 327 4.74 -1.60 -21.24
C ALA A 327 5.66 -0.98 -22.30
N THR A 328 6.21 0.22 -22.05
CA THR A 328 7.12 0.94 -22.94
C THR A 328 8.60 0.63 -22.69
N SER A 329 8.93 -0.17 -21.67
CA SER A 329 10.31 -0.58 -21.40
C SER A 329 10.93 -1.30 -22.61
N LYS A 330 12.19 -0.98 -22.90
CA LYS A 330 13.01 -1.66 -23.90
C LYS A 330 13.87 -2.78 -23.29
N ASN A 331 13.86 -2.90 -21.97
CA ASN A 331 14.64 -3.84 -21.18
C ASN A 331 13.73 -4.82 -20.43
N LYS A 332 12.62 -5.25 -21.05
CA LYS A 332 11.58 -6.06 -20.38
C LYS A 332 12.13 -7.38 -19.85
N HIS A 333 13.01 -8.03 -20.59
CA HIS A 333 13.63 -9.29 -20.17
C HIS A 333 14.45 -9.08 -18.90
N GLU A 334 15.39 -8.15 -18.90
CA GLU A 334 16.25 -7.85 -17.76
C GLU A 334 15.43 -7.36 -16.55
N ALA A 335 14.34 -6.63 -16.78
CA ALA A 335 13.43 -6.20 -15.73
C ALA A 335 12.69 -7.38 -15.07
N LYS A 336 12.21 -8.37 -15.86
CA LYS A 336 11.55 -9.58 -15.37
C LYS A 336 12.53 -10.46 -14.57
N GLU A 337 13.74 -10.65 -15.05
CA GLU A 337 14.81 -11.39 -14.35
C GLU A 337 15.15 -10.73 -13.01
N PHE A 338 15.30 -9.39 -12.98
CA PHE A 338 15.53 -8.65 -11.76
C PHE A 338 14.38 -8.81 -10.76
N ILE A 339 13.12 -8.71 -11.21
CA ILE A 339 11.95 -8.85 -10.31
C ILE A 339 11.90 -10.25 -9.70
N ARG A 340 12.15 -11.29 -10.50
CA ARG A 340 12.20 -12.66 -9.98
C ARG A 340 13.31 -12.83 -8.95
N TRP A 341 14.52 -12.35 -9.27
CA TRP A 341 15.66 -12.37 -8.33
C TRP A 341 15.32 -11.61 -7.02
N PHE A 342 14.66 -10.46 -7.12
CA PHE A 342 14.34 -9.61 -5.96
C PHE A 342 13.51 -10.33 -4.88
N ILE A 343 12.71 -11.32 -5.27
CA ILE A 343 11.88 -12.13 -4.36
C ILE A 343 12.43 -13.52 -4.07
N THR A 344 13.53 -13.93 -4.72
CA THR A 344 14.06 -15.29 -4.57
C THR A 344 15.48 -15.35 -4.04
N ASP A 345 16.29 -14.30 -4.20
CA ASP A 345 17.67 -14.32 -3.75
C ASP A 345 17.78 -14.19 -2.22
N PRO A 346 18.44 -15.15 -1.54
CA PRO A 346 18.53 -15.16 -0.07
C PRO A 346 19.27 -13.96 0.52
N GLU A 347 20.31 -13.46 -0.19
CA GLU A 347 21.06 -12.29 0.29
C GLU A 347 20.27 -11.00 0.07
N ALA A 348 19.52 -10.90 -1.03
CA ALA A 348 18.56 -9.82 -1.21
C ALA A 348 17.51 -9.84 -0.10
N GLY A 349 16.97 -11.03 0.24
CA GLY A 349 16.03 -11.20 1.36
C GLY A 349 16.57 -10.69 2.69
N LYS A 350 17.83 -11.00 3.03
CA LYS A 350 18.49 -10.51 4.25
C LYS A 350 18.65 -8.99 4.28
N ILE A 351 18.86 -8.37 3.13
CA ILE A 351 18.97 -6.91 2.99
C ILE A 351 17.59 -6.25 3.07
N LEU A 352 16.62 -6.78 2.33
CA LEU A 352 15.26 -6.21 2.22
C LEU A 352 14.44 -6.40 3.49
N ARG A 353 14.64 -7.53 4.19
CA ARG A 353 13.90 -7.90 5.40
C ARG A 353 12.38 -7.69 5.22
N LEU A 354 11.73 -7.14 6.23
CA LEU A 354 10.29 -6.85 6.24
C LEU A 354 9.97 -5.39 5.86
N THR A 355 10.84 -4.71 5.12
CA THR A 355 10.64 -3.29 4.74
C THR A 355 9.39 -3.05 3.87
N ARG A 356 8.80 -4.11 3.30
CA ARG A 356 7.56 -4.07 2.52
C ARG A 356 6.42 -4.92 3.10
N GLY A 357 6.62 -5.52 4.25
CA GLY A 357 5.75 -6.51 4.88
C GLY A 357 6.41 -7.89 4.93
N ILE A 358 5.64 -8.93 5.19
CA ILE A 358 6.13 -10.31 5.25
C ILE A 358 6.53 -10.73 3.83
N PRO A 359 7.77 -11.20 3.58
CA PRO A 359 8.19 -11.63 2.26
C PRO A 359 7.21 -12.62 1.64
N ILE A 360 6.91 -12.43 0.35
CA ILE A 360 5.97 -13.30 -0.38
C ILE A 360 6.50 -14.72 -0.52
N ASN A 361 7.82 -14.88 -0.61
CA ASN A 361 8.50 -16.17 -0.65
C ASN A 361 8.68 -16.69 0.78
N PRO A 362 8.06 -17.83 1.16
CA PRO A 362 8.16 -18.38 2.50
C PRO A 362 9.58 -18.79 2.88
N GLU A 363 10.40 -19.27 1.95
CA GLU A 363 11.80 -19.63 2.21
C GLU A 363 12.63 -18.42 2.65
N ILE A 364 12.38 -17.24 2.09
CA ILE A 364 13.03 -15.99 2.52
C ILE A 364 12.60 -15.64 3.95
N TYR A 365 11.31 -15.80 4.28
CA TYR A 365 10.84 -15.54 5.64
C TYR A 365 11.49 -16.49 6.65
N GLU A 366 11.51 -17.80 6.36
CA GLU A 366 12.13 -18.83 7.23
C GLU A 366 13.61 -18.54 7.51
N GLN A 367 14.35 -18.06 6.49
CA GLN A 367 15.76 -17.65 6.67
C GLN A 367 15.92 -16.40 7.56
N LEU A 368 14.96 -15.50 7.56
CA LEU A 368 14.96 -14.30 8.38
C LEU A 368 14.54 -14.57 9.83
N GLU A 369 13.67 -15.55 10.05
CA GLU A 369 13.00 -15.82 11.31
C GLU A 369 13.95 -15.84 12.53
N PRO A 370 15.15 -16.48 12.50
CA PRO A 370 16.08 -16.48 13.63
C PRO A 370 16.63 -15.09 14.01
N SER A 371 16.49 -14.10 13.14
CA SER A 371 16.99 -12.73 13.30
C SER A 371 15.88 -11.70 13.46
N LEU A 372 14.62 -12.13 13.55
CA LEU A 372 13.48 -11.23 13.69
C LEU A 372 13.36 -10.69 15.12
N GLU A 373 12.97 -9.43 15.20
CA GLU A 373 12.68 -8.76 16.47
C GLU A 373 11.19 -8.95 16.85
N PRO A 374 10.80 -8.73 18.12
CA PRO A 374 9.39 -8.84 18.54
C PRO A 374 8.40 -8.09 17.65
N LYS A 375 8.76 -6.89 17.17
CA LYS A 375 7.96 -6.10 16.23
C LYS A 375 7.72 -6.79 14.87
N ASP A 376 8.68 -7.58 14.41
CA ASP A 376 8.58 -8.34 13.17
C ASP A 376 7.67 -9.56 13.36
N ILE A 377 7.82 -10.22 14.51
CA ILE A 377 7.06 -11.44 14.90
C ILE A 377 5.56 -11.10 15.06
N ILE A 378 5.22 -9.97 15.71
CA ILE A 378 3.81 -9.58 15.90
C ILE A 378 3.14 -9.25 14.56
N GLY A 379 3.88 -8.67 13.60
CA GLY A 379 3.40 -8.44 12.24
C GLY A 379 3.05 -9.74 11.52
N LYS A 380 3.93 -10.76 11.61
CA LYS A 380 3.64 -12.10 11.05
C LYS A 380 2.44 -12.74 11.74
N LYS A 381 2.36 -12.67 13.06
CA LYS A 381 1.21 -13.17 13.82
C LYS A 381 -0.10 -12.55 13.36
N MET A 382 -0.13 -11.25 13.06
CA MET A 382 -1.30 -10.57 12.51
C MET A 382 -1.76 -11.22 11.19
N TYR A 383 -0.83 -11.52 10.29
CA TYR A 383 -1.15 -12.21 9.05
C TYR A 383 -1.70 -13.62 9.32
N ASP A 384 -1.04 -14.39 10.17
CA ASP A 384 -1.39 -15.78 10.45
C ASP A 384 -2.78 -15.94 11.11
N VAL A 385 -3.17 -14.98 11.96
CA VAL A 385 -4.52 -15.02 12.56
C VAL A 385 -5.61 -14.56 11.60
N ALA A 386 -5.28 -13.77 10.57
CA ALA A 386 -6.25 -13.20 9.64
C ALA A 386 -6.49 -14.05 8.40
N VAL A 387 -5.47 -14.76 7.88
CA VAL A 387 -5.48 -15.32 6.51
C VAL A 387 -6.59 -16.35 6.26
N ASP A 388 -6.93 -17.18 7.24
CA ASP A 388 -7.91 -18.26 7.09
C ASP A 388 -9.34 -17.76 6.80
N LYS A 389 -9.67 -16.58 7.34
CA LYS A 389 -11.01 -15.96 7.23
C LYS A 389 -10.99 -14.65 6.46
N ALA A 390 -9.88 -14.35 5.77
CA ALA A 390 -9.73 -13.11 5.06
C ALA A 390 -10.72 -12.96 3.90
N LEU A 391 -11.33 -11.79 3.83
CA LEU A 391 -12.06 -11.30 2.68
C LEU A 391 -11.07 -10.76 1.63
N PRO A 392 -11.47 -10.64 0.36
CA PRO A 392 -10.67 -9.93 -0.63
C PRO A 392 -10.36 -8.50 -0.19
N PHE A 393 -9.25 -7.94 -0.68
CA PHE A 393 -8.93 -6.54 -0.44
C PHE A 393 -9.82 -5.64 -1.29
N PHE A 394 -10.50 -4.71 -0.66
CA PHE A 394 -11.35 -3.73 -1.32
C PHE A 394 -10.75 -2.33 -1.19
N SER A 395 -10.65 -1.64 -2.31
CA SER A 395 -10.26 -0.23 -2.37
C SER A 395 -11.37 0.58 -3.04
N ALA A 396 -11.29 1.90 -2.91
CA ALA A 396 -12.12 2.77 -3.72
C ALA A 396 -11.85 2.53 -5.21
N ALA A 397 -12.90 2.48 -6.02
CA ALA A 397 -12.76 2.38 -7.45
C ALA A 397 -12.19 3.69 -8.04
N PRO A 398 -11.51 3.66 -9.19
CA PRO A 398 -11.03 4.86 -9.86
C PRO A 398 -12.15 5.89 -10.09
N GLY A 399 -11.90 7.15 -9.73
CA GLY A 399 -12.88 8.24 -9.87
C GLY A 399 -13.90 8.37 -8.72
N TRP A 400 -13.78 7.56 -7.67
CA TRP A 400 -14.70 7.57 -6.52
C TRP A 400 -14.26 8.46 -5.34
N THR A 401 -13.20 9.26 -5.50
CA THR A 401 -12.69 10.14 -4.44
C THR A 401 -13.77 11.08 -3.90
N GLU A 402 -14.57 11.69 -4.77
CA GLU A 402 -15.67 12.58 -4.37
C GLU A 402 -16.70 11.88 -3.47
N TRP A 403 -17.03 10.63 -3.79
CA TRP A 403 -17.94 9.84 -2.95
C TRP A 403 -17.33 9.50 -1.59
N VAL A 404 -16.06 9.12 -1.55
CA VAL A 404 -15.34 8.83 -0.29
C VAL A 404 -15.28 10.06 0.60
N ASP A 405 -14.98 11.23 0.04
CA ASP A 405 -14.95 12.50 0.76
C ASP A 405 -16.34 12.90 1.27
N ALA A 406 -17.38 12.71 0.45
CA ALA A 406 -18.76 12.95 0.86
C ALA A 406 -19.21 12.00 1.96
N PHE A 407 -18.88 10.69 1.84
CA PHE A 407 -19.15 9.72 2.90
C PHE A 407 -18.58 10.20 4.24
N LYS A 408 -17.31 10.61 4.25
CA LYS A 408 -16.65 11.12 5.45
C LYS A 408 -17.37 12.36 5.99
N ALA A 409 -17.63 13.34 5.15
CA ALA A 409 -18.29 14.60 5.57
C ALA A 409 -19.69 14.36 6.14
N GLU A 410 -20.49 13.51 5.50
CA GLU A 410 -21.83 13.16 5.98
C GLU A 410 -21.80 12.40 7.31
N MET A 411 -20.87 11.46 7.46
CA MET A 411 -20.71 10.71 8.71
C MET A 411 -20.13 11.58 9.83
N ASP A 412 -19.21 12.49 9.56
CA ASP A 412 -18.75 13.50 10.52
C ASP A 412 -19.93 14.35 11.01
N ALA A 413 -20.80 14.80 10.12
CA ALA A 413 -22.01 15.55 10.49
C ALA A 413 -22.98 14.76 11.39
N VAL A 414 -23.10 13.44 11.18
CA VAL A 414 -23.87 12.55 12.09
C VAL A 414 -23.19 12.44 13.45
N VAL A 415 -21.88 12.22 13.46
CA VAL A 415 -21.10 12.03 14.70
C VAL A 415 -21.15 13.28 15.59
N TYR A 416 -21.10 14.48 14.97
CA TYR A 416 -21.23 15.76 15.68
C TYR A 416 -22.70 16.21 15.90
N GLY A 417 -23.69 15.39 15.58
CA GLY A 417 -25.11 15.68 15.85
C GLY A 417 -25.72 16.76 14.96
N GLN A 418 -25.11 17.05 13.80
CA GLN A 418 -25.58 18.07 12.87
C GLN A 418 -26.67 17.54 11.91
N GLN A 419 -26.77 16.22 11.76
CA GLN A 419 -27.82 15.54 10.99
C GLN A 419 -28.13 14.14 11.52
N THR A 420 -29.19 13.51 10.97
CA THR A 420 -29.55 12.14 11.30
C THR A 420 -28.79 11.14 10.42
N LEU A 421 -28.64 9.91 10.92
CA LEU A 421 -28.01 8.82 10.15
C LEU A 421 -28.79 8.49 8.86
N GLU A 422 -30.14 8.54 8.92
CA GLU A 422 -31.01 8.33 7.78
C GLU A 422 -30.71 9.34 6.67
N LYS A 423 -30.57 10.61 7.02
CA LYS A 423 -30.29 11.68 6.05
C LYS A 423 -28.89 11.51 5.43
N ALA A 424 -27.88 11.18 6.22
CA ALA A 424 -26.55 10.87 5.73
C ALA A 424 -26.58 9.69 4.76
N TYR A 425 -27.29 8.59 5.10
CA TYR A 425 -27.45 7.44 4.21
C TYR A 425 -28.07 7.87 2.87
N GLU A 426 -29.17 8.63 2.86
CA GLU A 426 -29.80 9.10 1.62
C GLU A 426 -28.85 9.86 0.72
N THR A 427 -28.09 10.82 1.28
CA THR A 427 -27.12 11.63 0.53
C THR A 427 -26.00 10.74 -0.04
N ILE A 428 -25.38 9.90 0.78
CA ILE A 428 -24.31 8.98 0.40
C ILE A 428 -24.79 8.00 -0.68
N HIS A 429 -26.00 7.46 -0.52
CA HIS A 429 -26.57 6.49 -1.44
C HIS A 429 -26.88 7.10 -2.81
N GLU A 430 -27.51 8.27 -2.88
CA GLU A 430 -27.82 8.91 -4.15
C GLU A 430 -26.52 9.31 -4.90
N LEU A 431 -25.55 9.90 -4.21
CA LEU A 431 -24.26 10.22 -4.83
C LEU A 431 -23.53 8.97 -5.35
N GLY A 432 -23.61 7.86 -4.61
CA GLY A 432 -23.01 6.60 -5.04
C GLY A 432 -23.64 6.05 -6.32
N LYS A 433 -24.97 6.11 -6.44
CA LYS A 433 -25.69 5.72 -7.67
C LYS A 433 -25.31 6.58 -8.87
N GLU A 434 -25.24 7.91 -8.67
CA GLU A 434 -24.83 8.84 -9.71
C GLU A 434 -23.38 8.59 -10.16
N THR A 435 -22.48 8.32 -9.20
CA THR A 435 -21.07 8.04 -9.49
C THR A 435 -20.92 6.74 -10.28
N ALA A 436 -21.64 5.67 -9.88
CA ALA A 436 -21.64 4.41 -10.61
C ALA A 436 -22.21 4.55 -12.03
N ALA A 437 -23.30 5.32 -12.22
CA ALA A 437 -23.86 5.59 -13.53
C ALA A 437 -22.85 6.29 -14.45
N LYS A 438 -22.16 7.32 -13.95
CA LYS A 438 -21.07 8.00 -14.68
C LYS A 438 -19.94 7.04 -15.05
N ALA A 439 -19.53 6.17 -14.13
CA ALA A 439 -18.48 5.17 -14.37
C ALA A 439 -18.90 4.09 -15.39
N ALA A 440 -20.21 3.80 -15.49
CA ALA A 440 -20.76 2.88 -16.46
C ALA A 440 -20.93 3.51 -17.86
N GLY A 441 -20.73 4.82 -18.01
CA GLY A 441 -20.89 5.56 -19.28
C GLY A 441 -22.34 5.98 -19.59
N ASN A 442 -23.17 6.10 -18.56
CA ASN A 442 -24.57 6.54 -18.64
C ASN A 442 -24.73 8.01 -18.23
#